data_53d1735d2b28d6b4f2a107d316b5801b
#
_entry.id   53d1735d2b28d6b4f2a107d316b5801b
#
_cell.length_a   1.000
_cell.length_b   1.000
_cell.length_c   1.000
_cell.angle_alpha   90.00
_cell.angle_beta   90.00
_cell.angle_gamma   90.00
#
_symmetry.space_group_name_H-M   'P 1'
#
loop_
_entity.id
_entity.type
_entity.pdbx_description
1 polymer ?
#
loop_
_entity_poly.entity_id
_entity_poly.type
_entity_poly.pdbx_seq_one_letter_code
_entity_poly.pdbx_strand_id
1 'polypeptide(L)'
;LASDGDLMEGISHEAISIAGHMKLARLIVLYDDNNITIDGSLDLAESGDALARFEAAGWNAIRIDGHDFEAIEYAIAAAQNSDKPSLIACRTVIGFGAPNKQGTSGVHGAPLGNEEIGLTRETLGWDAPAFEIPAELRDAWRMAGRAHASTRKAWELRLADQSAETRNRFERVI
;
A
#
# COMPACT_ATOMS: atom_id res chain seq x y z
N LEU A 1 -0.95 -2.01 2.51
CA LEU A 1 -0.01 -2.36 1.44
C LEU A 1 0.47 -3.79 1.67
N ALA A 2 0.68 -4.54 0.59
CA ALA A 2 1.27 -5.88 0.59
C ALA A 2 2.26 -6.00 -0.57
N SER A 3 3.26 -6.84 -0.40
CA SER A 3 4.25 -7.21 -1.42
C SER A 3 4.11 -8.68 -1.82
N ASP A 4 4.89 -9.13 -2.78
CA ASP A 4 4.94 -10.55 -3.18
C ASP A 4 5.22 -11.46 -1.98
N GLY A 5 6.24 -11.14 -1.18
CA GLY A 5 6.61 -11.91 0.01
C GLY A 5 5.48 -11.97 1.03
N ASP A 6 4.76 -10.86 1.26
CA ASP A 6 3.63 -10.85 2.19
C ASP A 6 2.52 -11.81 1.74
N LEU A 7 2.23 -11.86 0.43
CA LEU A 7 1.19 -12.74 -0.12
C LEU A 7 1.59 -14.21 -0.18
N MET A 8 2.87 -14.52 -0.07
CA MET A 8 3.41 -15.89 -0.01
C MET A 8 3.37 -16.48 1.40
N GLU A 9 3.25 -15.64 2.44
CA GLU A 9 3.15 -16.11 3.82
C GLU A 9 1.87 -16.92 4.06
N GLY A 10 1.96 -18.02 4.82
CA GLY A 10 0.84 -18.92 5.10
C GLY A 10 -0.35 -18.21 5.74
N ILE A 11 -0.10 -17.28 6.67
CA ILE A 11 -1.15 -16.49 7.33
C ILE A 11 -1.94 -15.62 6.34
N SER A 12 -1.36 -15.20 5.24
CA SER A 12 -2.04 -14.42 4.21
C SER A 12 -3.17 -15.22 3.55
N HIS A 13 -2.97 -16.51 3.31
CA HIS A 13 -4.02 -17.39 2.75
C HIS A 13 -5.23 -17.50 3.69
N GLU A 14 -5.00 -17.64 4.99
CA GLU A 14 -6.07 -17.69 5.98
C GLU A 14 -6.79 -16.33 6.10
N ALA A 15 -6.03 -15.24 6.13
CA ALA A 15 -6.58 -13.88 6.20
C ALA A 15 -7.44 -13.54 4.97
N ILE A 16 -6.99 -13.91 3.76
CA ILE A 16 -7.74 -13.76 2.51
C ILE A 16 -9.06 -14.50 2.59
N SER A 17 -9.05 -15.76 3.04
CA SER A 17 -10.24 -16.61 3.15
C SER A 17 -11.25 -16.01 4.14
N ILE A 18 -10.81 -15.62 5.33
CA ILE A 18 -11.68 -15.02 6.36
C ILE A 18 -12.26 -13.69 5.90
N ALA A 19 -11.45 -12.81 5.33
CA ALA A 19 -11.90 -11.49 4.88
C ALA A 19 -12.97 -11.58 3.79
N GLY A 20 -12.80 -12.49 2.84
CA GLY A 20 -13.79 -12.75 1.80
C GLY A 20 -15.08 -13.34 2.37
N HIS A 21 -14.99 -14.35 3.26
CA HIS A 21 -16.15 -14.94 3.94
C HIS A 21 -16.96 -13.92 4.73
N MET A 22 -16.28 -13.04 5.48
CA MET A 22 -16.90 -11.99 6.28
C MET A 22 -17.33 -10.78 5.46
N LYS A 23 -17.03 -10.74 4.16
CA LYS A 23 -17.31 -9.62 3.27
C LYS A 23 -16.81 -8.28 3.84
N LEU A 24 -15.54 -8.23 4.23
CA LEU A 24 -14.95 -7.03 4.83
C LEU A 24 -14.77 -5.92 3.78
N ALA A 25 -15.87 -5.31 3.36
CA ALA A 25 -15.94 -4.33 2.27
C ALA A 25 -15.04 -3.09 2.46
N ARG A 26 -14.64 -2.78 3.71
CA ARG A 26 -13.72 -1.66 3.99
C ARG A 26 -12.24 -2.06 3.89
N LEU A 27 -11.94 -3.34 3.69
CA LEU A 27 -10.58 -3.81 3.52
C LEU A 27 -10.18 -3.66 2.06
N ILE A 28 -9.25 -2.76 1.81
CA ILE A 28 -8.65 -2.52 0.50
C ILE A 28 -7.16 -2.82 0.63
N VAL A 29 -6.67 -3.76 -0.16
CA VAL A 29 -5.25 -4.12 -0.22
C VAL A 29 -4.67 -3.62 -1.53
N LEU A 30 -3.65 -2.77 -1.43
CA LEU A 30 -2.80 -2.37 -2.55
C LEU A 30 -1.61 -3.34 -2.56
N TYR A 31 -1.51 -4.14 -3.62
CA TYR A 31 -0.45 -5.12 -3.81
C TYR A 31 0.61 -4.55 -4.75
N ASP A 32 1.84 -4.42 -4.28
CA ASP A 32 2.99 -4.00 -5.09
C ASP A 32 3.46 -5.18 -5.96
N ASP A 33 2.86 -5.29 -7.15
CA ASP A 33 3.07 -6.35 -8.14
C ASP A 33 4.28 -6.01 -9.02
N ASN A 34 5.49 -6.08 -8.44
CA ASN A 34 6.74 -5.73 -9.13
C ASN A 34 7.53 -6.92 -9.67
N ASN A 35 7.12 -8.14 -9.36
CA ASN A 35 7.71 -9.40 -9.82
C ASN A 35 9.18 -9.63 -9.37
N ILE A 36 9.63 -8.98 -8.31
CA ILE A 36 11.01 -9.10 -7.80
C ILE A 36 11.01 -9.46 -6.32
N THR A 37 11.82 -10.46 -5.98
CA THR A 37 12.14 -10.86 -4.61
C THR A 37 13.59 -10.51 -4.27
N ILE A 38 14.04 -10.83 -3.05
CA ILE A 38 15.42 -10.61 -2.61
C ILE A 38 16.43 -11.28 -3.55
N ASP A 39 16.14 -12.51 -4.00
CA ASP A 39 17.07 -13.34 -4.76
C ASP A 39 16.91 -13.23 -6.28
N GLY A 40 15.83 -12.60 -6.76
CA GLY A 40 15.59 -12.49 -8.20
C GLY A 40 14.13 -12.34 -8.58
N SER A 41 13.77 -12.82 -9.76
CA SER A 41 12.38 -12.82 -10.23
C SER A 41 11.48 -13.67 -9.33
N LEU A 42 10.26 -13.21 -9.10
CA LEU A 42 9.22 -13.95 -8.37
C LEU A 42 8.98 -15.35 -8.96
N ASP A 43 9.12 -15.51 -10.28
CA ASP A 43 8.93 -16.79 -10.99
C ASP A 43 9.84 -17.92 -10.50
N LEU A 44 10.91 -17.60 -9.75
CA LEU A 44 11.78 -18.59 -9.13
C LEU A 44 11.10 -19.32 -7.95
N ALA A 45 10.09 -18.71 -7.33
CA ALA A 45 9.50 -19.21 -6.09
C ALA A 45 7.96 -19.30 -6.13
N GLU A 46 7.29 -18.52 -6.96
CA GLU A 46 5.83 -18.47 -7.05
C GLU A 46 5.37 -18.49 -8.51
N SER A 47 4.39 -19.36 -8.80
CA SER A 47 3.77 -19.48 -10.11
C SER A 47 2.24 -19.30 -10.07
N GLY A 48 1.70 -19.00 -8.89
CA GLY A 48 0.27 -18.81 -8.68
C GLY A 48 -0.22 -17.46 -9.19
N ASP A 49 -1.49 -17.42 -9.61
CA ASP A 49 -2.17 -16.18 -9.95
C ASP A 49 -2.77 -15.56 -8.67
N ALA A 50 -2.17 -14.47 -8.20
CA ALA A 50 -2.63 -13.77 -7.00
C ALA A 50 -4.07 -13.25 -7.16
N LEU A 51 -4.42 -12.68 -8.32
CA LEU A 51 -5.76 -12.15 -8.55
C LEU A 51 -6.81 -13.27 -8.49
N ALA A 52 -6.58 -14.34 -9.23
CA ALA A 52 -7.48 -15.50 -9.23
C ALA A 52 -7.66 -16.11 -7.84
N ARG A 53 -6.60 -16.13 -7.01
CA ARG A 53 -6.65 -16.60 -5.63
C ARG A 53 -7.59 -15.74 -4.76
N PHE A 54 -7.48 -14.41 -4.88
CA PHE A 54 -8.35 -13.49 -4.15
C PHE A 54 -9.80 -13.57 -4.65
N GLU A 55 -10.02 -13.62 -5.96
CA GLU A 55 -11.36 -13.78 -6.54
C GLU A 55 -12.05 -15.06 -6.05
N ALA A 56 -11.33 -16.20 -6.03
CA ALA A 56 -11.82 -17.47 -5.52
C ALA A 56 -12.21 -17.40 -4.04
N ALA A 57 -11.57 -16.53 -3.26
CA ALA A 57 -11.91 -16.27 -1.87
C ALA A 57 -13.05 -15.25 -1.69
N GLY A 58 -13.64 -14.72 -2.76
CA GLY A 58 -14.79 -13.82 -2.72
C GLY A 58 -14.44 -12.33 -2.65
N TRP A 59 -13.22 -11.94 -3.04
CA TRP A 59 -12.79 -10.55 -3.17
C TRP A 59 -13.09 -10.00 -4.56
N ASN A 60 -13.08 -8.68 -4.69
CA ASN A 60 -12.84 -8.03 -5.97
C ASN A 60 -11.32 -7.92 -6.17
N ALA A 61 -10.84 -8.34 -7.33
CA ALA A 61 -9.41 -8.22 -7.66
C ALA A 61 -9.26 -7.57 -9.04
N ILE A 62 -8.41 -6.55 -9.11
CA ILE A 62 -8.10 -5.86 -10.36
C ILE A 62 -6.59 -5.61 -10.45
N ARG A 63 -6.08 -5.49 -11.67
CA ARG A 63 -4.70 -5.05 -11.93
C ARG A 63 -4.72 -3.71 -12.63
N ILE A 64 -3.82 -2.81 -12.20
CA ILE A 64 -3.64 -1.48 -12.78
C ILE A 64 -2.15 -1.20 -13.02
N ASP A 65 -1.85 -0.18 -13.79
CA ASP A 65 -0.51 0.41 -13.80
C ASP A 65 -0.29 1.16 -12.48
N GLY A 66 0.67 0.70 -11.67
CA GLY A 66 1.01 1.28 -10.36
C GLY A 66 1.79 2.60 -10.45
N HIS A 67 2.14 3.06 -11.66
CA HIS A 67 2.74 4.38 -11.90
C HIS A 67 1.75 5.38 -12.50
N ASP A 68 0.51 4.96 -12.79
CA ASP A 68 -0.58 5.83 -13.24
C ASP A 68 -1.44 6.29 -12.04
N PHE A 69 -1.28 7.56 -11.66
CA PHE A 69 -2.00 8.13 -10.52
C PHE A 69 -3.52 8.19 -10.74
N GLU A 70 -3.99 8.38 -11.97
CA GLU A 70 -5.43 8.42 -12.27
C GLU A 70 -6.03 7.01 -12.15
N ALA A 71 -5.33 5.98 -12.62
CA ALA A 71 -5.74 4.59 -12.47
C ALA A 71 -5.78 4.17 -10.99
N ILE A 72 -4.82 4.62 -10.18
CA ILE A 72 -4.80 4.36 -8.73
C ILE A 72 -5.99 5.02 -8.04
N GLU A 73 -6.24 6.30 -8.30
CA GLU A 73 -7.36 7.04 -7.71
C GLU A 73 -8.71 6.40 -8.07
N TYR A 74 -8.91 6.07 -9.35
CA TYR A 74 -10.12 5.41 -9.82
C TYR A 74 -10.33 4.04 -9.15
N ALA A 75 -9.28 3.23 -9.07
CA ALA A 75 -9.34 1.90 -8.46
C ALA A 75 -9.70 1.97 -6.96
N ILE A 76 -9.10 2.91 -6.22
CA ILE A 76 -9.41 3.12 -4.80
C ILE A 76 -10.85 3.59 -4.63
N ALA A 77 -11.32 4.55 -5.44
CA ALA A 77 -12.68 5.04 -5.38
C ALA A 77 -13.71 3.93 -5.69
N ALA A 78 -13.44 3.07 -6.66
CA ALA A 78 -14.25 1.90 -6.96
C ALA A 78 -14.29 0.90 -5.80
N ALA A 79 -13.14 0.61 -5.20
CA ALA A 79 -13.02 -0.28 -4.06
C ALA A 79 -13.77 0.23 -2.82
N GLN A 80 -13.78 1.54 -2.57
CA GLN A 80 -14.53 2.16 -1.47
C GLN A 80 -16.06 2.00 -1.61
N ASN A 81 -16.55 1.79 -2.82
CA ASN A 81 -17.98 1.57 -3.12
C ASN A 81 -18.34 0.08 -3.27
N SER A 82 -17.40 -0.82 -3.02
CA SER A 82 -17.62 -2.26 -3.12
C SER A 82 -18.35 -2.82 -1.89
N ASP A 83 -19.11 -3.89 -2.08
CA ASP A 83 -19.71 -4.71 -1.03
C ASP A 83 -18.82 -5.89 -0.58
N LYS A 84 -17.59 -5.97 -1.12
CA LYS A 84 -16.60 -7.01 -0.86
C LYS A 84 -15.24 -6.39 -0.56
N PRO A 85 -14.33 -7.11 0.11
CA PRO A 85 -12.94 -6.68 0.19
C PRO A 85 -12.31 -6.60 -1.22
N SER A 86 -11.35 -5.71 -1.40
CA SER A 86 -10.76 -5.44 -2.71
C SER A 86 -9.24 -5.59 -2.68
N LEU A 87 -8.71 -6.30 -3.68
CA LEU A 87 -7.29 -6.31 -4.05
C LEU A 87 -7.08 -5.44 -5.28
N ILE A 88 -6.17 -4.49 -5.18
CA ILE A 88 -5.69 -3.70 -6.31
C ILE A 88 -4.22 -4.05 -6.53
N ALA A 89 -3.95 -4.90 -7.53
CA ALA A 89 -2.59 -5.24 -7.92
C ALA A 89 -2.01 -4.11 -8.77
N CYS A 90 -1.11 -3.34 -8.16
CA CYS A 90 -0.43 -2.21 -8.77
C CYS A 90 0.83 -2.71 -9.46
N ARG A 91 0.82 -2.83 -10.79
CA ARG A 91 2.02 -3.20 -11.53
C ARG A 91 3.03 -2.08 -11.45
N THR A 92 4.15 -2.33 -10.78
CA THR A 92 5.22 -1.37 -10.56
C THR A 92 6.57 -1.88 -11.06
N VAL A 93 7.55 -1.02 -11.04
CA VAL A 93 8.95 -1.35 -11.29
C VAL A 93 9.74 -1.03 -10.02
N ILE A 94 10.30 -2.05 -9.37
CA ILE A 94 11.14 -1.84 -8.19
C ILE A 94 12.31 -0.91 -8.54
N GLY A 95 12.60 0.06 -7.67
CA GLY A 95 13.65 1.06 -7.93
C GLY A 95 13.36 1.98 -9.10
N PHE A 96 12.08 2.25 -9.40
CA PHE A 96 11.64 3.14 -10.47
C PHE A 96 12.42 4.45 -10.50
N GLY A 97 12.92 4.81 -11.68
CA GLY A 97 13.74 6.00 -11.88
C GLY A 97 15.25 5.77 -11.73
N ALA A 98 15.70 4.60 -11.25
CA ALA A 98 17.12 4.25 -11.22
C ALA A 98 17.54 3.60 -12.54
N PRO A 99 18.21 4.32 -13.45
CA PRO A 99 18.34 3.89 -14.85
C PRO A 99 19.12 2.59 -15.04
N ASN A 100 20.07 2.27 -14.16
CA ASN A 100 20.88 1.07 -14.26
C ASN A 100 20.43 -0.06 -13.32
N LYS A 101 19.56 0.22 -12.35
CA LYS A 101 19.22 -0.75 -11.28
C LYS A 101 17.74 -1.06 -11.16
N GLN A 102 16.83 -0.24 -11.72
CA GLN A 102 15.40 -0.51 -11.64
C GLN A 102 15.04 -1.89 -12.25
N GLY A 103 14.01 -2.52 -11.71
CA GLY A 103 13.54 -3.84 -12.18
C GLY A 103 14.45 -5.01 -11.82
N THR A 104 15.42 -4.82 -10.94
CA THR A 104 16.36 -5.87 -10.53
C THR A 104 16.32 -6.12 -9.02
N SER A 105 16.68 -7.34 -8.59
CA SER A 105 16.86 -7.67 -7.18
C SER A 105 17.98 -6.85 -6.49
N GLY A 106 18.89 -6.24 -7.28
CA GLY A 106 19.96 -5.41 -6.75
C GLY A 106 19.53 -4.14 -6.04
N VAL A 107 18.23 -3.76 -6.10
CA VAL A 107 17.65 -2.64 -5.33
C VAL A 107 16.73 -3.11 -4.21
N HIS A 108 16.51 -4.42 -4.08
CA HIS A 108 15.66 -4.97 -3.03
C HIS A 108 16.40 -4.95 -1.69
N GLY A 109 16.21 -3.88 -0.91
CA GLY A 109 16.86 -3.72 0.40
C GLY A 109 18.33 -3.28 0.35
N ALA A 110 18.91 -2.99 -0.81
CA ALA A 110 20.26 -2.51 -0.97
C ALA A 110 20.31 -1.02 -1.38
N PRO A 111 21.29 -0.23 -0.90
CA PRO A 111 21.45 1.16 -1.30
C PRO A 111 21.84 1.27 -2.77
N LEU A 112 21.32 2.29 -3.44
CA LEU A 112 21.65 2.57 -4.85
C LEU A 112 23.14 2.89 -5.07
N GLY A 113 23.78 3.54 -4.09
CA GLY A 113 25.12 4.12 -4.21
C GLY A 113 25.08 5.54 -4.80
N ASN A 114 26.14 6.31 -4.55
CA ASN A 114 26.14 7.75 -4.85
C ASN A 114 25.96 8.06 -6.33
N GLU A 115 26.56 7.27 -7.22
CA GLU A 115 26.45 7.47 -8.67
C GLU A 115 25.02 7.26 -9.15
N GLU A 116 24.43 6.13 -8.80
CA GLU A 116 23.06 5.79 -9.19
C GLU A 116 22.03 6.73 -8.55
N ILE A 117 22.26 7.22 -7.33
CA ILE A 117 21.44 8.25 -6.70
C ILE A 117 21.42 9.53 -7.55
N GLY A 118 22.60 9.96 -8.06
CA GLY A 118 22.72 11.11 -8.96
C GLY A 118 21.86 10.95 -10.21
N LEU A 119 22.00 9.83 -10.90
CA LEU A 119 21.24 9.50 -12.10
C LEU A 119 19.74 9.38 -11.82
N THR A 120 19.37 8.77 -10.71
CA THR A 120 17.96 8.65 -10.31
C THR A 120 17.33 10.02 -10.05
N ARG A 121 18.04 10.93 -9.42
CA ARG A 121 17.59 12.30 -9.18
C ARG A 121 17.37 13.06 -10.48
N GLU A 122 18.28 12.93 -11.45
CA GLU A 122 18.12 13.50 -12.78
C GLU A 122 16.89 12.95 -13.50
N THR A 123 16.73 11.62 -13.48
CA THR A 123 15.58 10.93 -14.09
C THR A 123 14.25 11.38 -13.51
N LEU A 124 14.17 11.56 -12.19
CA LEU A 124 12.96 11.97 -11.48
C LEU A 124 12.77 13.49 -11.38
N GLY A 125 13.72 14.28 -11.88
CA GLY A 125 13.68 15.76 -11.79
C GLY A 125 13.75 16.27 -10.36
N TRP A 126 14.51 15.59 -9.47
CA TRP A 126 14.62 15.96 -8.07
C TRP A 126 15.86 16.78 -7.76
N ASP A 127 15.72 18.10 -7.61
CA ASP A 127 16.83 19.04 -7.43
C ASP A 127 17.11 19.42 -5.96
N ALA A 128 16.22 19.10 -5.03
CA ALA A 128 16.40 19.46 -3.62
C ALA A 128 17.65 18.79 -3.02
N PRO A 129 18.43 19.45 -2.14
CA PRO A 129 19.56 18.84 -1.44
C PRO A 129 19.18 17.56 -0.68
N ALA A 130 20.19 16.76 -0.33
CA ALA A 130 19.97 15.57 0.50
C ALA A 130 19.32 15.95 1.84
N PHE A 131 18.31 15.18 2.25
CA PHE A 131 17.51 15.39 3.47
C PHE A 131 16.67 16.67 3.52
N GLU A 132 16.60 17.44 2.44
CA GLU A 132 15.72 18.59 2.32
C GLU A 132 14.48 18.24 1.47
N ILE A 133 13.30 18.64 1.98
CA ILE A 133 12.04 18.49 1.25
C ILE A 133 11.52 19.91 0.96
N PRO A 134 11.20 20.23 -0.31
CA PRO A 134 10.60 21.51 -0.67
C PRO A 134 9.39 21.86 0.20
N ALA A 135 9.31 23.12 0.62
CA ALA A 135 8.30 23.55 1.60
C ALA A 135 6.87 23.24 1.13
N GLU A 136 6.59 23.44 -0.15
CA GLU A 136 5.28 23.17 -0.77
C GLU A 136 4.87 21.70 -0.64
N LEU A 137 5.79 20.74 -0.90
CA LEU A 137 5.52 19.31 -0.77
C LEU A 137 5.32 18.94 0.69
N ARG A 138 6.20 19.42 1.57
CA ARG A 138 6.09 19.18 3.01
C ARG A 138 4.77 19.70 3.57
N ASP A 139 4.34 20.88 3.16
CA ASP A 139 3.13 21.50 3.67
C ASP A 139 1.88 20.82 3.09
N ALA A 140 1.90 20.34 1.84
CA ALA A 140 0.86 19.49 1.27
C ALA A 140 0.69 18.19 2.06
N TRP A 141 1.78 17.48 2.39
CA TRP A 141 1.74 16.29 3.25
C TRP A 141 1.17 16.59 4.65
N ARG A 142 1.57 17.72 5.25
CA ARG A 142 1.04 18.15 6.55
C ARG A 142 -0.46 18.45 6.50
N MET A 143 -0.93 19.06 5.41
CA MET A 143 -2.37 19.31 5.21
C MET A 143 -3.13 17.98 5.09
N ALA A 144 -2.64 17.05 4.28
CA ALA A 144 -3.24 15.72 4.14
C ALA A 144 -3.32 14.99 5.50
N GLY A 145 -2.22 14.99 6.27
CA GLY A 145 -2.18 14.38 7.61
C GLY A 145 -3.13 15.02 8.63
N ARG A 146 -3.53 16.27 8.41
CA ARG A 146 -4.46 17.01 9.30
C ARG A 146 -5.90 16.99 8.81
N ALA A 147 -6.17 16.50 7.61
CA ALA A 147 -7.49 16.59 6.97
C ALA A 147 -8.62 16.03 7.84
N HIS A 148 -8.34 15.01 8.65
CA HIS A 148 -9.33 14.36 9.51
C HIS A 148 -9.23 14.72 11.00
N ALA A 149 -8.49 15.78 11.36
CA ALA A 149 -8.33 16.19 12.74
C ALA A 149 -9.67 16.57 13.41
N SER A 150 -10.58 17.21 12.68
CA SER A 150 -11.92 17.53 13.15
C SER A 150 -12.78 16.29 13.40
N THR A 151 -12.71 15.30 12.50
CA THR A 151 -13.40 14.02 12.62
C THR A 151 -12.91 13.24 13.84
N ARG A 152 -11.60 13.19 14.05
CA ARG A 152 -10.99 12.60 15.23
C ARG A 152 -11.46 13.30 16.51
N LYS A 153 -11.42 14.61 16.55
CA LYS A 153 -11.89 15.39 17.71
C LYS A 153 -13.37 15.14 18.00
N ALA A 154 -14.21 15.07 16.99
CA ALA A 154 -15.62 14.73 17.16
C ALA A 154 -15.82 13.31 17.71
N TRP A 155 -14.98 12.35 17.29
CA TRP A 155 -14.99 11.00 17.84
C TRP A 155 -14.55 10.99 19.32
N GLU A 156 -13.48 11.68 19.67
CA GLU A 156 -12.98 11.80 21.05
C GLU A 156 -14.06 12.41 21.98
N LEU A 157 -14.78 13.42 21.52
CA LEU A 157 -15.90 14.01 22.26
C LEU A 157 -17.04 13.02 22.48
N ARG A 158 -17.42 12.26 21.43
CA ARG A 158 -18.46 11.20 21.58
C ARG A 158 -18.04 10.12 22.56
N LEU A 159 -16.77 9.73 22.58
CA LEU A 159 -16.23 8.78 23.55
C LEU A 159 -16.28 9.34 24.97
N ALA A 160 -15.86 10.61 25.15
CA ALA A 160 -15.86 11.28 26.44
C ALA A 160 -17.29 11.43 27.03
N ASP A 161 -18.29 11.58 26.18
CA ASP A 161 -19.72 11.68 26.56
C ASP A 161 -20.35 10.34 26.95
N GLN A 162 -19.67 9.22 26.73
CA GLN A 162 -20.17 7.90 27.14
C GLN A 162 -20.07 7.70 28.67
N SER A 163 -20.89 6.75 29.19
CA SER A 163 -20.78 6.34 30.59
C SER A 163 -19.37 5.83 30.91
N ALA A 164 -18.98 5.93 32.18
CA ALA A 164 -17.70 5.40 32.65
C ALA A 164 -17.56 3.90 32.35
N GLU A 165 -18.64 3.14 32.45
CA GLU A 165 -18.68 1.70 32.16
C GLU A 165 -18.35 1.45 30.67
N THR A 166 -18.99 2.20 29.75
CA THR A 166 -18.76 2.08 28.30
C THR A 166 -17.33 2.44 27.95
N ARG A 167 -16.79 3.55 28.49
CA ARG A 167 -15.39 3.95 28.26
C ARG A 167 -14.41 2.88 28.75
N ASN A 168 -14.57 2.40 29.99
CA ASN A 168 -13.69 1.38 30.56
C ASN A 168 -13.75 0.05 29.77
N ARG A 169 -14.93 -0.30 29.24
CA ARG A 169 -15.07 -1.47 28.37
C ARG A 169 -14.33 -1.29 27.05
N PHE A 170 -14.43 -0.11 26.43
CA PHE A 170 -13.72 0.21 25.19
C PHE A 170 -12.21 0.18 25.41
N GLU A 171 -11.69 0.86 26.45
CA GLU A 171 -10.26 0.93 26.77
C GLU A 171 -9.62 -0.42 27.11
N ARG A 172 -10.43 -1.43 27.49
CA ARG A 172 -9.90 -2.78 27.71
C ARG A 172 -9.75 -3.61 26.44
N VAL A 173 -10.33 -3.16 25.33
CA VAL A 173 -10.34 -3.89 24.06
C VAL A 173 -9.27 -3.35 23.10
N ILE A 174 -8.82 -2.12 23.28
CA ILE A 174 -7.75 -1.48 22.51
C ILE A 174 -6.53 -1.25 23.38
#